data_4bf7ab61c13da916efdaf34a418aec40
#
_entry.id   4bf7ab61c13da916efdaf34a418aec40
#
_cell.length_a   1.000
_cell.length_b   1.000
_cell.length_c   1.000
_cell.angle_alpha   90.00
_cell.angle_beta   90.00
_cell.angle_gamma   90.00
#
_symmetry.space_group_name_H-M   'P 1'
#
loop_
_entity.id
_entity.type
_entity.pdbx_description
1 polymer ?
#
loop_
_entity_poly.entity_id
_entity_poly.type
_entity_poly.pdbx_seq_one_letter_code
_entity_poly.pdbx_strand_id
1 'polypeptide(L)'
;MTGRPADWVAAACADLGTEVVVGWCVGLLAGQAPDDGPSLDHLGGPGAADLVAGYARTPGKPDYWPRVWAARALRYAWLDGPEVHGAVVAALADPAWRVRETAAALTRVHELGEASAGLRLLLSDEVPRVRAAAAEALAVVGEHDDLDALAAVHEPDPGVRRAVDRARRLLAERLDLPDPGARGA
;
A
#
# COMPACT_ATOMS: atom_id res chain seq x y z
N MET A 1 12.73 8.24 22.53
CA MET A 1 12.17 6.87 22.48
C MET A 1 12.33 6.35 21.07
N THR A 2 13.21 5.39 20.85
CA THR A 2 13.36 4.67 19.56
C THR A 2 12.34 3.55 19.52
N GLY A 3 11.14 3.82 18.99
CA GLY A 3 10.10 2.81 18.82
C GLY A 3 9.97 2.41 17.34
N ARG A 4 9.39 1.23 17.07
CA ARG A 4 9.00 0.81 15.72
C ARG A 4 7.61 1.37 15.37
N PRO A 5 7.25 1.50 14.10
CA PRO A 5 5.90 1.95 13.70
C PRO A 5 4.76 1.18 14.37
N ALA A 6 4.90 -0.13 14.53
CA ALA A 6 3.93 -0.95 15.23
C ALA A 6 3.71 -0.51 16.68
N ASP A 7 4.78 -0.14 17.38
CA ASP A 7 4.72 0.25 18.80
C ASP A 7 3.98 1.58 18.95
N TRP A 8 4.19 2.54 18.04
CA TRP A 8 3.49 3.84 18.04
C TRP A 8 2.00 3.69 17.74
N VAL A 9 1.66 2.89 16.73
CA VAL A 9 0.27 2.64 16.37
C VAL A 9 -0.46 1.88 17.48
N ALA A 10 0.19 0.88 18.10
CA ALA A 10 -0.39 0.16 19.23
C ALA A 10 -0.66 1.10 20.42
N ALA A 11 0.27 2.01 20.75
CA ALA A 11 0.06 3.02 21.78
C ALA A 11 -1.10 3.97 21.42
N ALA A 12 -1.16 4.43 20.16
CA ALA A 12 -2.27 5.26 19.70
C ALA A 12 -3.63 4.56 19.83
N CYS A 13 -3.70 3.28 19.47
CA CYS A 13 -4.94 2.50 19.63
C CYS A 13 -5.32 2.30 21.11
N ALA A 14 -4.34 2.15 22.00
CA ALA A 14 -4.60 2.06 23.45
C ALA A 14 -5.12 3.38 24.04
N ASP A 15 -4.57 4.51 23.57
CA ASP A 15 -4.91 5.83 24.11
C ASP A 15 -6.20 6.41 23.51
N LEU A 16 -6.42 6.20 22.21
CA LEU A 16 -7.49 6.87 21.45
C LEU A 16 -8.64 5.90 21.04
N GLY A 17 -8.38 4.60 21.05
CA GLY A 17 -9.25 3.59 20.47
C GLY A 17 -8.93 3.26 19.01
N THR A 18 -9.04 1.98 18.65
CA THR A 18 -8.71 1.49 17.30
C THR A 18 -9.60 2.14 16.22
N GLU A 19 -10.89 2.32 16.49
CA GLU A 19 -11.83 2.97 15.55
C GLU A 19 -11.41 4.40 15.20
N VAL A 20 -10.98 5.17 16.19
CA VAL A 20 -10.50 6.54 15.97
C VAL A 20 -9.23 6.55 15.12
N VAL A 21 -8.26 5.68 15.43
CA VAL A 21 -7.00 5.61 14.69
C VAL A 21 -7.23 5.16 13.25
N VAL A 22 -8.06 4.14 13.02
CA VAL A 22 -8.36 3.65 11.68
C VAL A 22 -9.15 4.68 10.88
N GLY A 23 -10.20 5.27 11.46
CA GLY A 23 -10.99 6.32 10.80
C GLY A 23 -10.13 7.53 10.42
N TRP A 24 -9.19 7.93 11.29
CA TRP A 24 -8.24 8.99 10.98
C TRP A 24 -7.29 8.60 9.83
N CYS A 25 -6.77 7.38 9.81
CA CYS A 25 -5.95 6.90 8.69
C CYS A 25 -6.72 6.93 7.35
N VAL A 26 -7.99 6.53 7.35
CA VAL A 26 -8.88 6.62 6.18
C VAL A 26 -9.04 8.07 5.73
N GLY A 27 -9.31 8.99 6.65
CA GLY A 27 -9.41 10.43 6.37
C GLY A 27 -8.13 11.00 5.74
N LEU A 28 -6.95 10.67 6.31
CA LEU A 28 -5.66 11.10 5.77
C LEU A 28 -5.44 10.57 4.35
N LEU A 29 -5.77 9.31 4.06
CA LEU A 29 -5.68 8.73 2.72
C LEU A 29 -6.62 9.43 1.74
N ALA A 30 -7.78 9.88 2.20
CA ALA A 30 -8.74 10.68 1.42
C ALA A 30 -8.32 12.16 1.26
N GLY A 31 -7.18 12.57 1.82
CA GLY A 31 -6.67 13.94 1.72
C GLY A 31 -7.12 14.89 2.82
N GLN A 32 -7.69 14.37 3.92
CA GLN A 32 -7.97 15.18 5.11
C GLN A 32 -6.71 15.87 5.63
N ALA A 33 -6.85 17.10 6.09
CA ALA A 33 -5.72 17.83 6.68
C ALA A 33 -5.21 17.15 7.95
N PRO A 34 -3.89 17.03 8.14
CA PRO A 34 -3.32 16.37 9.32
C PRO A 34 -3.72 17.01 10.64
N ASP A 35 -3.99 18.31 10.64
CA ASP A 35 -4.34 19.09 11.83
C ASP A 35 -5.80 18.88 12.30
N ASP A 36 -6.62 18.20 11.48
CA ASP A 36 -8.02 17.87 11.82
C ASP A 36 -8.17 16.58 12.65
N GLY A 37 -7.06 16.05 13.18
CA GLY A 37 -7.06 14.79 13.91
C GLY A 37 -6.02 14.71 15.02
N PRO A 38 -5.72 13.49 15.50
CA PRO A 38 -4.65 13.24 16.46
C PRO A 38 -3.27 13.64 15.94
N SER A 39 -2.27 13.75 16.83
CA SER A 39 -0.91 14.07 16.41
C SER A 39 -0.32 13.02 15.46
N LEU A 40 0.31 13.47 14.37
CA LEU A 40 1.03 12.59 13.44
C LEU A 40 2.16 11.78 14.10
N ASP A 41 2.59 12.14 15.30
CA ASP A 41 3.58 11.37 16.07
C ASP A 41 3.08 9.96 16.40
N HIS A 42 1.75 9.76 16.48
CA HIS A 42 1.15 8.43 16.63
C HIS A 42 1.38 7.50 15.42
N LEU A 43 1.56 8.06 14.23
CA LEU A 43 1.75 7.29 13.00
C LEU A 43 3.20 7.33 12.49
N GLY A 44 3.82 8.50 12.53
CA GLY A 44 5.16 8.76 12.01
C GLY A 44 6.28 8.56 13.02
N GLY A 45 5.93 8.56 14.31
CA GLY A 45 6.86 8.57 15.44
C GLY A 45 7.21 9.98 15.92
N PRO A 46 7.97 10.09 17.01
CA PRO A 46 8.30 11.37 17.65
C PRO A 46 8.89 12.39 16.67
N GLY A 47 8.30 13.59 16.61
CA GLY A 47 8.70 14.67 15.72
C GLY A 47 8.10 14.62 14.32
N ALA A 48 7.22 13.66 14.03
CA ALA A 48 6.57 13.54 12.73
C ALA A 48 5.64 14.76 12.44
N ALA A 49 4.91 15.22 13.45
CA ALA A 49 4.05 16.40 13.33
C ALA A 49 4.88 17.67 13.00
N ASP A 50 5.98 17.89 13.71
CA ASP A 50 6.87 19.02 13.46
C ASP A 50 7.51 18.97 12.07
N LEU A 51 7.88 17.76 11.61
CA LEU A 51 8.43 17.54 10.27
C LEU A 51 7.44 17.97 9.19
N VAL A 52 6.20 17.53 9.27
CA VAL A 52 5.14 17.88 8.30
C VAL A 52 4.82 19.35 8.36
N ALA A 53 4.68 19.93 9.55
CA ALA A 53 4.48 21.35 9.72
C ALA A 53 5.65 22.18 9.12
N GLY A 54 6.89 21.68 9.24
CA GLY A 54 8.07 22.27 8.60
C GLY A 54 8.01 22.18 7.08
N TYR A 55 7.58 21.05 6.54
CA TYR A 55 7.43 20.86 5.09
C TYR A 55 6.33 21.75 4.49
N ALA A 56 5.19 21.88 5.16
CA ALA A 56 4.09 22.75 4.72
C ALA A 56 4.53 24.23 4.54
N ARG A 57 5.53 24.67 5.31
CA ARG A 57 6.10 26.01 5.22
C ARG A 57 7.22 26.15 4.19
N THR A 58 7.66 25.07 3.55
CA THR A 58 8.83 25.04 2.67
C THR A 58 8.41 24.62 1.26
N PRO A 59 8.42 25.53 0.26
CA PRO A 59 8.07 25.20 -1.11
C PRO A 59 8.88 24.01 -1.67
N GLY A 60 8.21 23.09 -2.37
CA GLY A 60 8.82 21.92 -2.99
C GLY A 60 9.14 20.76 -2.04
N LYS A 61 8.78 20.86 -0.77
CA LYS A 61 8.85 19.71 0.13
C LYS A 61 7.65 18.78 -0.03
N PRO A 62 7.83 17.47 0.20
CA PRO A 62 6.76 16.52 -0.02
C PRO A 62 5.66 16.64 1.04
N ASP A 63 4.41 16.63 0.61
CA ASP A 63 3.19 16.67 1.43
C ASP A 63 2.58 15.28 1.68
N TYR A 64 3.13 14.24 1.09
CA TYR A 64 2.56 12.88 1.09
C TYR A 64 2.82 12.08 2.37
N TRP A 65 3.70 12.52 3.27
CA TRP A 65 4.08 11.73 4.45
C TRP A 65 2.92 11.33 5.35
N PRO A 66 1.92 12.20 5.63
CA PRO A 66 0.75 11.79 6.40
C PRO A 66 0.03 10.59 5.78
N ARG A 67 -0.16 10.58 4.44
CA ARG A 67 -0.78 9.48 3.71
C ARG A 67 0.06 8.20 3.74
N VAL A 68 1.40 8.32 3.61
CA VAL A 68 2.32 7.16 3.74
C VAL A 68 2.24 6.55 5.13
N TRP A 69 2.24 7.39 6.17
CA TRP A 69 2.16 6.88 7.55
C TRP A 69 0.79 6.31 7.87
N ALA A 70 -0.29 6.91 7.39
CA ALA A 70 -1.64 6.37 7.49
C ALA A 70 -1.76 4.99 6.82
N ALA A 71 -1.34 4.85 5.56
CA ALA A 71 -1.30 3.57 4.89
C ALA A 71 -0.46 2.53 5.65
N ARG A 72 0.73 2.92 6.14
CA ARG A 72 1.57 2.02 6.93
C ARG A 72 0.92 1.61 8.25
N ALA A 73 0.21 2.53 8.92
CA ALA A 73 -0.46 2.27 10.20
C ALA A 73 -1.58 1.24 10.06
N LEU A 74 -2.30 1.22 8.93
CA LEU A 74 -3.33 0.23 8.63
C LEU A 74 -2.81 -1.22 8.55
N ARG A 75 -1.49 -1.44 8.54
CA ARG A 75 -0.90 -2.79 8.72
C ARG A 75 -0.97 -3.28 10.17
N TYR A 76 -1.11 -2.38 11.13
CA TYR A 76 -1.01 -2.66 12.56
C TYR A 76 -2.32 -2.38 13.30
N ALA A 77 -3.16 -1.52 12.73
CA ALA A 77 -4.51 -1.21 13.20
C ALA A 77 -5.46 -1.37 12.01
N TRP A 78 -6.33 -2.38 12.05
CA TRP A 78 -7.24 -2.69 10.97
C TRP A 78 -8.65 -2.90 11.52
N LEU A 79 -9.62 -2.38 10.84
CA LEU A 79 -11.03 -2.70 11.00
C LEU A 79 -11.58 -3.04 9.63
N ASP A 80 -12.08 -4.25 9.51
CA ASP A 80 -12.62 -4.71 8.23
C ASP A 80 -13.91 -3.98 7.88
N GLY A 81 -13.96 -3.42 6.68
CA GLY A 81 -15.15 -2.68 6.25
C GLY A 81 -14.96 -1.90 4.95
N PRO A 82 -16.07 -1.58 4.27
CA PRO A 82 -16.04 -0.99 2.93
C PRO A 82 -15.35 0.38 2.87
N GLU A 83 -15.38 1.16 3.94
CA GLU A 83 -14.72 2.47 4.00
C GLU A 83 -13.20 2.34 4.00
N VAL A 84 -12.66 1.39 4.81
CA VAL A 84 -11.23 1.13 4.90
C VAL A 84 -10.72 0.51 3.60
N HIS A 85 -11.44 -0.48 3.06
CA HIS A 85 -11.15 -1.09 1.77
C HIS A 85 -11.12 -0.04 0.65
N GLY A 86 -12.19 0.77 0.55
CA GLY A 86 -12.28 1.82 -0.46
C GLY A 86 -11.13 2.83 -0.39
N ALA A 87 -10.72 3.22 0.82
CA ALA A 87 -9.58 4.13 1.01
C ALA A 87 -8.26 3.51 0.53
N VAL A 88 -8.01 2.22 0.83
CA VAL A 88 -6.81 1.52 0.37
C VAL A 88 -6.82 1.34 -1.14
N VAL A 89 -7.94 0.96 -1.74
CA VAL A 89 -8.09 0.83 -3.20
C VAL A 89 -7.86 2.17 -3.89
N ALA A 90 -8.46 3.26 -3.38
CA ALA A 90 -8.25 4.61 -3.92
C ALA A 90 -6.78 5.05 -3.82
N ALA A 91 -6.07 4.67 -2.76
CA ALA A 91 -4.65 4.99 -2.56
C ALA A 91 -3.71 4.32 -3.58
N LEU A 92 -4.16 3.31 -4.33
CA LEU A 92 -3.40 2.75 -5.47
C LEU A 92 -3.23 3.77 -6.61
N ALA A 93 -4.06 4.81 -6.67
CA ALA A 93 -3.96 5.90 -7.65
C ALA A 93 -3.37 7.20 -7.08
N ASP A 94 -2.79 7.18 -5.88
CA ASP A 94 -2.18 8.36 -5.24
C ASP A 94 -1.05 8.93 -6.11
N PRO A 95 -0.92 10.26 -6.26
CA PRO A 95 0.18 10.87 -7.01
C PRO A 95 1.56 10.51 -6.46
N ALA A 96 1.68 10.24 -5.15
CA ALA A 96 2.94 9.87 -4.52
C ALA A 96 3.19 8.35 -4.60
N TRP A 97 4.24 7.94 -5.28
CA TRP A 97 4.59 6.54 -5.46
C TRP A 97 4.73 5.73 -4.15
N ARG A 98 5.18 6.38 -3.06
CA ARG A 98 5.30 5.73 -1.75
C ARG A 98 3.95 5.33 -1.17
N VAL A 99 2.90 6.11 -1.44
CA VAL A 99 1.53 5.78 -1.04
C VAL A 99 1.03 4.60 -1.88
N ARG A 100 1.22 4.63 -3.21
CA ARG A 100 0.85 3.53 -4.12
C ARG A 100 1.54 2.22 -3.72
N GLU A 101 2.87 2.25 -3.46
CA GLU A 101 3.62 1.07 -2.99
C GLU A 101 3.06 0.51 -1.68
N THR A 102 2.77 1.39 -0.72
CA THR A 102 2.24 0.97 0.60
C THR A 102 0.81 0.44 0.47
N ALA A 103 -0.02 1.07 -0.35
CA ALA A 103 -1.38 0.60 -0.65
C ALA A 103 -1.37 -0.80 -1.29
N ALA A 104 -0.52 -1.03 -2.30
CA ALA A 104 -0.36 -2.36 -2.89
C ALA A 104 0.10 -3.42 -1.86
N ALA A 105 0.98 -3.05 -0.92
CA ALA A 105 1.36 -3.95 0.16
C ALA A 105 0.21 -4.24 1.14
N LEU A 106 -0.68 -3.26 1.39
CA LEU A 106 -1.88 -3.44 2.22
C LEU A 106 -2.89 -4.39 1.56
N THR A 107 -3.15 -4.24 0.25
CA THR A 107 -4.07 -5.14 -0.46
C THR A 107 -3.62 -6.59 -0.35
N ARG A 108 -2.31 -6.84 -0.37
CA ARG A 108 -1.75 -8.17 -0.16
C ARG A 108 -1.96 -8.67 1.28
N VAL A 109 -1.76 -7.81 2.28
CA VAL A 109 -1.81 -8.18 3.71
C VAL A 109 -3.25 -8.49 4.15
N HIS A 110 -4.21 -7.73 3.62
CA HIS A 110 -5.63 -7.85 3.98
C HIS A 110 -6.46 -8.55 2.90
N GLU A 111 -5.80 -9.12 1.87
CA GLU A 111 -6.41 -9.94 0.82
C GLU A 111 -7.58 -9.23 0.10
N LEU A 112 -7.40 -7.93 -0.24
CA LEU A 112 -8.44 -7.12 -0.85
C LEU A 112 -8.59 -7.43 -2.35
N GLY A 113 -9.44 -8.38 -2.70
CA GLY A 113 -9.67 -8.82 -4.08
C GLY A 113 -10.18 -7.71 -5.02
N GLU A 114 -10.98 -6.78 -4.50
CA GLU A 114 -11.48 -5.62 -5.24
C GLU A 114 -10.38 -4.66 -5.72
N ALA A 115 -9.17 -4.78 -5.19
CA ALA A 115 -8.00 -4.00 -5.62
C ALA A 115 -7.39 -4.47 -6.94
N SER A 116 -7.74 -5.67 -7.45
CA SER A 116 -7.11 -6.31 -8.60
C SER A 116 -7.00 -5.38 -9.82
N ALA A 117 -8.06 -4.67 -10.18
CA ALA A 117 -8.03 -3.75 -11.31
C ALA A 117 -7.00 -2.61 -11.14
N GLY A 118 -6.90 -2.03 -9.94
CA GLY A 118 -5.91 -1.00 -9.61
C GLY A 118 -4.49 -1.56 -9.64
N LEU A 119 -4.29 -2.77 -9.11
CA LEU A 119 -2.98 -3.44 -9.12
C LEU A 119 -2.50 -3.75 -10.53
N ARG A 120 -3.39 -4.16 -11.46
CA ARG A 120 -3.03 -4.35 -12.87
C ARG A 120 -2.47 -3.08 -13.50
N LEU A 121 -3.08 -1.92 -13.21
CA LEU A 121 -2.56 -0.63 -13.71
C LEU A 121 -1.16 -0.36 -13.17
N LEU A 122 -0.89 -0.69 -11.91
CA LEU A 122 0.41 -0.50 -11.27
C LEU A 122 1.51 -1.43 -11.79
N LEU A 123 1.20 -2.48 -12.54
CA LEU A 123 2.23 -3.28 -13.23
C LEU A 123 3.01 -2.46 -14.26
N SER A 124 2.47 -1.31 -14.72
CA SER A 124 3.12 -0.36 -15.62
C SER A 124 3.53 0.95 -14.94
N ASP A 125 3.59 0.98 -13.61
CA ASP A 125 3.99 2.19 -12.86
C ASP A 125 5.41 2.63 -13.25
N GLU A 126 5.66 3.93 -13.26
CA GLU A 126 6.98 4.49 -13.53
C GLU A 126 8.05 4.01 -12.53
N VAL A 127 7.66 3.72 -11.28
CA VAL A 127 8.54 3.35 -10.18
C VAL A 127 8.66 1.84 -10.05
N PRO A 128 9.86 1.25 -10.23
CA PRO A 128 10.07 -0.21 -10.15
C PRO A 128 9.55 -0.87 -8.87
N ARG A 129 9.68 -0.19 -7.73
CA ARG A 129 9.19 -0.69 -6.44
C ARG A 129 7.67 -0.83 -6.39
N VAL A 130 6.94 0.08 -7.05
CA VAL A 130 5.47 0.01 -7.15
C VAL A 130 5.07 -1.17 -8.03
N ARG A 131 5.73 -1.36 -9.19
CA ARG A 131 5.49 -2.52 -10.07
C ARG A 131 5.70 -3.85 -9.34
N ALA A 132 6.81 -3.95 -8.58
CA ALA A 132 7.08 -5.16 -7.79
C ALA A 132 6.01 -5.41 -6.72
N ALA A 133 5.61 -4.37 -5.97
CA ALA A 133 4.56 -4.47 -4.94
C ALA A 133 3.21 -4.88 -5.54
N ALA A 134 2.86 -4.34 -6.71
CA ALA A 134 1.64 -4.70 -7.43
C ALA A 134 1.64 -6.18 -7.86
N ALA A 135 2.74 -6.65 -8.45
CA ALA A 135 2.88 -8.05 -8.81
C ALA A 135 2.75 -8.98 -7.59
N GLU A 136 3.44 -8.65 -6.49
CA GLU A 136 3.36 -9.42 -5.23
C GLU A 136 1.94 -9.45 -4.64
N ALA A 137 1.17 -8.36 -4.79
CA ALA A 137 -0.21 -8.29 -4.33
C ALA A 137 -1.11 -9.17 -5.22
N LEU A 138 -0.97 -9.09 -6.54
CA LEU A 138 -1.72 -9.93 -7.49
C LEU A 138 -1.48 -11.44 -7.29
N ALA A 139 -0.31 -11.84 -6.80
CA ALA A 139 -0.07 -13.24 -6.45
C ALA A 139 -1.05 -13.78 -5.39
N VAL A 140 -1.56 -12.89 -4.52
CA VAL A 140 -2.45 -13.23 -3.41
C VAL A 140 -3.92 -13.00 -3.77
N VAL A 141 -4.23 -11.83 -4.36
CA VAL A 141 -5.61 -11.41 -4.59
C VAL A 141 -6.09 -11.58 -6.03
N GLY A 142 -5.18 -11.86 -6.96
CA GLY A 142 -5.48 -11.92 -8.40
C GLY A 142 -6.35 -13.10 -8.79
N GLU A 143 -6.99 -13.00 -9.95
CA GLU A 143 -7.81 -14.01 -10.59
C GLU A 143 -7.23 -14.37 -11.98
N HIS A 144 -7.98 -15.12 -12.82
CA HIS A 144 -7.52 -15.59 -14.12
C HIS A 144 -6.97 -14.48 -15.03
N ASP A 145 -7.68 -13.35 -15.14
CA ASP A 145 -7.24 -12.21 -15.97
C ASP A 145 -5.93 -11.58 -15.47
N ASP A 146 -5.67 -11.71 -14.18
CA ASP A 146 -4.44 -11.18 -13.56
C ASP A 146 -3.23 -12.06 -13.88
N LEU A 147 -3.43 -13.37 -14.05
CA LEU A 147 -2.39 -14.27 -14.50
C LEU A 147 -1.92 -13.92 -15.91
N ASP A 148 -2.87 -13.61 -16.82
CA ASP A 148 -2.55 -13.16 -18.17
C ASP A 148 -1.86 -11.80 -18.17
N ALA A 149 -2.31 -10.87 -17.31
CA ALA A 149 -1.68 -9.58 -17.14
C ALA A 149 -0.22 -9.71 -16.66
N LEU A 150 0.05 -10.56 -15.66
CA LEU A 150 1.40 -10.84 -15.20
C LEU A 150 2.29 -11.50 -16.27
N ALA A 151 1.71 -12.39 -17.09
CA ALA A 151 2.42 -13.05 -18.18
C ALA A 151 2.80 -12.08 -19.32
N ALA A 152 2.01 -11.03 -19.51
CA ALA A 152 2.25 -10.02 -20.54
C ALA A 152 3.30 -8.96 -20.14
N VAL A 153 3.74 -8.92 -18.88
CA VAL A 153 4.69 -7.91 -18.40
C VAL A 153 6.07 -8.14 -19.01
N HIS A 154 6.59 -7.13 -19.71
CA HIS A 154 7.97 -7.07 -20.21
C HIS A 154 8.78 -6.13 -19.31
N GLU A 155 9.47 -6.68 -18.33
CA GLU A 155 10.12 -5.92 -17.26
C GLU A 155 11.64 -5.84 -17.45
N PRO A 156 12.20 -4.64 -17.64
CA PRO A 156 13.65 -4.47 -17.81
C PRO A 156 14.42 -4.60 -16.49
N ASP A 157 13.82 -4.17 -15.35
CA ASP A 157 14.48 -4.27 -14.05
C ASP A 157 14.55 -5.73 -13.57
N PRO A 158 15.75 -6.27 -13.30
CA PRO A 158 15.89 -7.67 -12.90
C PRO A 158 15.24 -8.01 -11.55
N GLY A 159 15.12 -7.03 -10.64
CA GLY A 159 14.46 -7.20 -9.35
C GLY A 159 12.95 -7.35 -9.52
N VAL A 160 12.35 -6.44 -10.27
CA VAL A 160 10.91 -6.47 -10.58
C VAL A 160 10.56 -7.71 -11.40
N ARG A 161 11.37 -8.07 -12.41
CA ARG A 161 11.15 -9.28 -13.20
C ARG A 161 11.09 -10.53 -12.33
N ARG A 162 11.98 -10.69 -11.35
CA ARG A 162 11.92 -11.81 -10.39
C ARG A 162 10.64 -11.77 -9.54
N ALA A 163 10.15 -10.58 -9.16
CA ALA A 163 8.89 -10.44 -8.44
C ALA A 163 7.70 -10.87 -9.31
N VAL A 164 7.64 -10.42 -10.55
CA VAL A 164 6.59 -10.78 -11.52
C VAL A 164 6.60 -12.29 -11.80
N ASP A 165 7.77 -12.89 -12.09
CA ASP A 165 7.88 -14.32 -12.33
C ASP A 165 7.44 -15.16 -11.14
N ARG A 166 7.79 -14.74 -9.94
CA ARG A 166 7.34 -15.39 -8.71
C ARG A 166 5.84 -15.23 -8.51
N ALA A 167 5.31 -14.02 -8.70
CA ALA A 167 3.89 -13.72 -8.58
C ALA A 167 3.06 -14.58 -9.54
N ARG A 168 3.46 -14.67 -10.81
CA ARG A 168 2.82 -15.48 -11.83
C ARG A 168 2.76 -16.96 -11.43
N ARG A 169 3.87 -17.54 -10.96
CA ARG A 169 3.89 -18.93 -10.50
C ARG A 169 2.98 -19.17 -9.31
N LEU A 170 3.03 -18.30 -8.29
CA LEU A 170 2.19 -18.42 -7.09
C LEU A 170 0.70 -18.27 -7.42
N LEU A 171 0.35 -17.35 -8.32
CA LEU A 171 -1.02 -17.18 -8.76
C LEU A 171 -1.50 -18.38 -9.57
N ALA A 172 -0.71 -18.89 -10.50
CA ALA A 172 -1.02 -20.08 -11.28
C ALA A 172 -1.24 -21.31 -10.35
N GLU A 173 -0.36 -21.49 -9.37
CA GLU A 173 -0.49 -22.55 -8.36
C GLU A 173 -1.79 -22.40 -7.54
N ARG A 174 -2.10 -21.20 -7.06
CA ARG A 174 -3.33 -20.91 -6.29
C ARG A 174 -4.61 -21.16 -7.08
N LEU A 175 -4.58 -20.89 -8.39
CA LEU A 175 -5.73 -21.07 -9.28
C LEU A 175 -5.81 -22.50 -9.91
N ASP A 176 -4.86 -23.38 -9.60
CA ASP A 176 -4.72 -24.71 -10.23
C ASP A 176 -4.62 -24.62 -11.76
N LEU A 177 -3.85 -23.67 -12.26
CA LEU A 177 -3.64 -23.39 -13.68
C LEU A 177 -2.20 -23.65 -14.11
N PRO A 178 -1.95 -24.00 -15.41
CA PRO A 178 -0.60 -24.07 -15.93
C PRO A 178 0.05 -22.68 -15.93
N ASP A 179 1.31 -22.59 -15.47
CA ASP A 179 2.07 -21.33 -15.57
C ASP A 179 2.32 -20.98 -17.05
N PRO A 180 1.75 -19.86 -17.56
CA PRO A 180 1.90 -19.48 -18.96
C PRO A 180 3.37 -19.17 -19.36
N GLY A 181 4.23 -18.85 -18.40
CA GLY A 181 5.66 -18.62 -18.64
C GLY A 181 6.49 -19.89 -18.75
N ALA A 182 5.97 -21.06 -18.39
CA ALA A 182 6.69 -22.33 -18.48
C ALA A 182 6.84 -22.85 -19.93
N ARG A 183 6.13 -22.30 -20.91
CA ARG A 183 6.10 -22.77 -22.30
C ARG A 183 7.22 -22.21 -23.17
N GLY A 184 8.17 -21.42 -22.64
CA GLY A 184 9.21 -20.72 -23.37
C GLY A 184 10.66 -21.04 -22.91
N ALA A 185 10.89 -22.09 -22.16
CA ALA A 185 12.22 -22.52 -21.71
C ALA A 185 12.67 -23.77 -22.47
#